data_b314ba908baec0cfbc371d6acf81a19f
#
_entry.id   b314ba908baec0cfbc371d6acf81a19f
#
_cell.length_a   1.000
_cell.length_b   1.000
_cell.length_c   1.000
_cell.angle_alpha   90.00
_cell.angle_beta   90.00
_cell.angle_gamma   90.00
#
_symmetry.space_group_name_H-M   'P 1'
#
loop_
_entity.id
_entity.type
_entity.pdbx_description
1 polymer ?
#
loop_
_entity_poly.entity_id
_entity_poly.type
_entity_poly.pdbx_seq_one_letter_code
_entity_poly.pdbx_strand_id
1 'polypeptide(L)'
;MQNFSIFSMGVSPYITASIVIQLLQMDIIPKFVEWSKQGEVGRKKLNQATRYLTLVLAFIQSVSITAGFDYFAQFGFVPNRNVQTFVTIGVILTAGTMFVTWLGEQITEKGIGNGVSMIIFAGIISRLPQSIKDIYDDYFVNIDSSDLWKSVIFVVILLIAIVLIVVFVTYFQQAERKIP
;
A
#
# COMPACT_ATOMS: atom_id res chain seq x y z
N MET A 1 11.89 -7.52 -14.66
CA MET A 1 11.34 -8.29 -13.54
C MET A 1 11.63 -7.54 -12.26
N GLN A 2 10.60 -7.13 -11.54
CA GLN A 2 10.80 -6.46 -10.26
C GLN A 2 11.31 -7.51 -9.27
N ASN A 3 12.42 -7.22 -8.62
CA ASN A 3 13.03 -8.11 -7.65
C ASN A 3 12.09 -8.36 -6.48
N PHE A 4 11.82 -9.63 -6.17
CA PHE A 4 11.02 -10.02 -5.03
C PHE A 4 11.81 -9.66 -3.76
N SER A 5 11.41 -8.60 -3.09
CA SER A 5 12.08 -8.06 -1.91
C SER A 5 11.34 -8.48 -0.63
N ILE A 6 12.06 -8.52 0.49
CA ILE A 6 11.48 -8.71 1.84
C ILE A 6 10.39 -7.66 2.12
N PHE A 7 10.50 -6.48 1.51
CA PHE A 7 9.54 -5.38 1.66
C PHE A 7 8.48 -5.33 0.53
N SER A 8 8.35 -6.37 -0.28
CA SER A 8 7.44 -6.36 -1.45
C SER A 8 5.97 -6.13 -1.10
N MET A 9 5.53 -6.53 0.09
CA MET A 9 4.18 -6.28 0.58
C MET A 9 3.98 -4.86 1.13
N GLY A 10 5.07 -4.16 1.47
CA GLY A 10 5.02 -2.81 2.02
C GLY A 10 4.11 -2.68 3.24
N VAL A 11 3.29 -1.62 3.26
CA VAL A 11 2.33 -1.31 4.33
C VAL A 11 0.88 -1.76 4.04
N SER A 12 0.63 -2.44 2.90
CA SER A 12 -0.73 -2.84 2.49
C SER A 12 -1.51 -3.61 3.55
N PRO A 13 -0.95 -4.63 4.24
CA PRO A 13 -1.68 -5.35 5.28
C PRO A 13 -2.06 -4.47 6.46
N TYR A 14 -1.22 -3.49 6.80
CA TYR A 14 -1.50 -2.53 7.87
C TYR A 14 -2.65 -1.58 7.50
N ILE A 15 -2.69 -1.09 6.25
CA ILE A 15 -3.79 -0.24 5.79
C ILE A 15 -5.11 -0.99 5.89
N THR A 16 -5.15 -2.24 5.41
CA THR A 16 -6.34 -3.09 5.49
C THR A 16 -6.76 -3.32 6.95
N ALA A 17 -5.81 -3.67 7.83
CA ALA A 17 -6.08 -3.85 9.26
C ALA A 17 -6.62 -2.57 9.92
N SER A 18 -6.03 -1.42 9.59
CA SER A 18 -6.45 -0.11 10.13
C SER A 18 -7.88 0.23 9.72
N ILE A 19 -8.24 0.00 8.45
CA ILE A 19 -9.61 0.22 7.95
C ILE A 19 -10.59 -0.72 8.66
N VAL A 20 -10.26 -2.00 8.80
CA VAL A 20 -11.10 -2.97 9.52
C VAL A 20 -11.34 -2.54 10.97
N ILE A 21 -10.28 -2.15 11.69
CA ILE A 21 -10.41 -1.67 13.07
C ILE A 21 -11.25 -0.39 13.14
N GLN A 22 -11.09 0.55 12.19
CA GLN A 22 -11.92 1.76 12.13
C GLN A 22 -13.40 1.43 11.91
N LEU A 23 -13.71 0.48 11.03
CA LEU A 23 -15.08 0.04 10.80
C LEU A 23 -15.66 -0.64 12.05
N LEU A 24 -14.88 -1.47 12.75
CA LEU A 24 -15.31 -2.11 13.99
C LEU A 24 -15.58 -1.13 15.14
N GLN A 25 -15.02 0.07 15.08
CA GLN A 25 -15.32 1.16 16.03
C GLN A 25 -16.66 1.85 15.75
N MET A 26 -17.25 1.67 14.56
CA MET A 26 -18.53 2.25 14.16
C MET A 26 -19.72 1.40 14.65
N ASP A 27 -19.88 1.27 15.97
CA ASP A 27 -20.99 0.56 16.65
C ASP A 27 -21.14 -0.96 16.34
N ILE A 28 -20.15 -1.59 15.70
CA ILE A 28 -20.20 -3.03 15.42
C ILE A 28 -19.80 -3.85 16.65
N ILE A 29 -18.72 -3.45 17.33
CA ILE A 29 -18.25 -4.13 18.54
C ILE A 29 -18.20 -3.14 19.70
N PRO A 30 -19.05 -3.29 20.74
CA PRO A 30 -19.14 -2.34 21.86
C PRO A 30 -17.81 -2.04 22.54
N LYS A 31 -16.94 -3.05 22.63
CA LYS A 31 -15.61 -2.92 23.25
C LYS A 31 -14.67 -1.98 22.47
N PHE A 32 -14.72 -1.98 21.14
CA PHE A 32 -13.95 -1.06 20.32
C PHE A 32 -14.50 0.37 20.39
N VAL A 33 -15.82 0.51 20.50
CA VAL A 33 -16.50 1.79 20.70
C VAL A 33 -16.11 2.40 22.04
N GLU A 34 -16.05 1.60 23.11
CA GLU A 34 -15.57 2.07 24.42
C GLU A 34 -14.11 2.54 24.34
N TRP A 35 -13.24 1.80 23.68
CA TRP A 35 -11.85 2.22 23.52
C TRP A 35 -11.71 3.50 22.71
N SER A 36 -12.53 3.71 21.67
CA SER A 36 -12.51 4.95 20.90
C SER A 36 -12.86 6.18 21.74
N LYS A 37 -13.70 6.01 22.79
CA LYS A 37 -14.11 7.07 23.72
C LYS A 37 -13.11 7.31 24.86
N GLN A 38 -12.15 6.41 25.11
CA GLN A 38 -11.17 6.49 26.21
C GLN A 38 -9.97 7.42 25.93
N GLY A 39 -9.96 8.20 24.82
CA GLY A 39 -8.87 9.12 24.48
C GLY A 39 -7.55 8.40 24.19
N GLU A 40 -6.43 8.87 24.77
CA GLU A 40 -5.10 8.31 24.49
C GLU A 40 -4.91 6.85 24.91
N VAL A 41 -5.49 6.46 26.02
CA VAL A 41 -5.39 5.07 26.54
C VAL A 41 -6.12 4.12 25.58
N GLY A 42 -7.28 4.53 25.10
CA GLY A 42 -8.05 3.76 24.12
C GLY A 42 -7.33 3.68 22.76
N ARG A 43 -6.74 4.77 22.28
CA ARG A 43 -5.93 4.79 21.06
C ARG A 43 -4.77 3.80 21.10
N LYS A 44 -4.08 3.70 22.23
CA LYS A 44 -3.00 2.71 22.41
C LYS A 44 -3.51 1.27 22.27
N LYS A 45 -4.68 0.95 22.84
CA LYS A 45 -5.31 -0.37 22.71
C LYS A 45 -5.75 -0.66 21.27
N LEU A 46 -6.32 0.33 20.59
CA LEU A 46 -6.71 0.21 19.19
C LEU A 46 -5.50 -0.01 18.27
N ASN A 47 -4.41 0.72 18.49
CA ASN A 47 -3.16 0.53 17.75
C ASN A 47 -2.58 -0.88 18.00
N GLN A 48 -2.63 -1.39 19.22
CA GLN A 48 -2.22 -2.77 19.50
C GLN A 48 -3.09 -3.79 18.75
N ALA A 49 -4.41 -3.62 18.76
CA ALA A 49 -5.32 -4.49 18.00
C ALA A 49 -5.02 -4.44 16.50
N THR A 50 -4.76 -3.25 15.95
CA THR A 50 -4.36 -3.07 14.55
C THR A 50 -3.05 -3.82 14.25
N ARG A 51 -2.04 -3.75 15.12
CA ARG A 51 -0.77 -4.49 14.95
C ARG A 51 -0.98 -6.01 14.91
N TYR A 52 -1.79 -6.57 15.83
CA TYR A 52 -2.07 -8.00 15.83
C TYR A 52 -2.83 -8.43 14.58
N LEU A 53 -3.84 -7.65 14.18
CA LEU A 53 -4.58 -7.92 12.95
C LEU A 53 -3.67 -7.80 11.70
N THR A 54 -2.78 -6.81 11.67
CA THR A 54 -1.78 -6.66 10.60
C THR A 54 -0.90 -7.89 10.49
N LEU A 55 -0.42 -8.44 11.61
CA LEU A 55 0.43 -9.63 11.62
C LEU A 55 -0.29 -10.83 11.00
N VAL A 56 -1.54 -11.07 11.39
CA VAL A 56 -2.35 -12.18 10.85
C VAL A 56 -2.62 -11.97 9.36
N LEU A 57 -3.07 -10.77 8.96
CA LEU A 57 -3.35 -10.45 7.56
C LEU A 57 -2.09 -10.50 6.69
N ALA A 58 -0.96 -9.98 7.19
CA ALA A 58 0.31 -10.03 6.47
C ALA A 58 0.76 -11.47 6.23
N PHE A 59 0.62 -12.36 7.21
CA PHE A 59 0.97 -13.76 7.05
C PHE A 59 0.07 -14.46 6.02
N ILE A 60 -1.25 -14.28 6.09
CA ILE A 60 -2.19 -14.86 5.13
C ILE A 60 -1.92 -14.32 3.73
N GLN A 61 -1.74 -13.02 3.57
CA GLN A 61 -1.49 -12.39 2.27
C GLN A 61 -0.13 -12.82 1.69
N SER A 62 0.92 -12.94 2.52
CA SER A 62 2.24 -13.36 2.07
C SER A 62 2.23 -14.77 1.52
N VAL A 63 1.59 -15.70 2.22
CA VAL A 63 1.42 -17.08 1.75
C VAL A 63 0.60 -17.12 0.47
N SER A 64 -0.50 -16.36 0.41
CA SER A 64 -1.38 -16.30 -0.78
C SER A 64 -0.66 -15.73 -2.00
N ILE A 65 0.11 -14.66 -1.83
CA ILE A 65 0.89 -14.05 -2.92
C ILE A 65 1.96 -15.04 -3.40
N THR A 66 2.69 -15.66 -2.49
CA THR A 66 3.75 -16.61 -2.84
C THR A 66 3.19 -17.82 -3.59
N ALA A 67 2.06 -18.37 -3.13
CA ALA A 67 1.37 -19.47 -3.80
C ALA A 67 0.81 -19.05 -5.17
N GLY A 68 0.25 -17.83 -5.28
CA GLY A 68 -0.25 -17.29 -6.54
C GLY A 68 0.85 -17.10 -7.57
N PHE A 69 1.97 -16.51 -7.18
CA PHE A 69 3.12 -16.33 -8.11
C PHE A 69 3.69 -17.67 -8.58
N ASP A 70 3.78 -18.67 -7.71
CA ASP A 70 4.27 -19.99 -8.10
C ASP A 70 3.31 -20.71 -9.06
N TYR A 71 2.00 -20.53 -8.86
CA TYR A 71 0.97 -21.15 -9.69
C TYR A 71 0.83 -20.49 -11.07
N PHE A 72 0.84 -19.15 -11.13
CA PHE A 72 0.62 -18.41 -12.38
C PHE A 72 1.88 -18.23 -13.23
N ALA A 73 3.07 -18.19 -12.61
CA ALA A 73 4.25 -17.81 -13.34
C ALA A 73 4.96 -18.95 -14.04
N GLN A 74 4.69 -20.23 -13.75
CA GLN A 74 5.46 -21.41 -14.24
C GLN A 74 6.98 -21.25 -14.14
N PHE A 75 7.45 -20.21 -13.44
CA PHE A 75 8.84 -19.75 -13.44
C PHE A 75 9.69 -20.35 -12.33
N GLY A 76 9.16 -21.30 -11.55
CA GLY A 76 9.97 -22.02 -10.57
C GLY A 76 10.68 -21.11 -9.54
N PHE A 77 10.01 -20.05 -9.04
CA PHE A 77 10.55 -19.19 -7.99
C PHE A 77 10.80 -19.94 -6.68
N VAL A 78 10.08 -21.04 -6.49
CA VAL A 78 10.22 -21.92 -5.34
C VAL A 78 10.76 -23.26 -5.81
N PRO A 79 12.08 -23.51 -5.70
CA PRO A 79 12.70 -24.74 -6.21
C PRO A 79 12.16 -26.01 -5.54
N ASN A 80 11.69 -25.89 -4.30
CA ASN A 80 11.05 -26.98 -3.56
C ASN A 80 9.66 -26.54 -3.10
N ARG A 81 8.60 -27.11 -3.71
CA ARG A 81 7.19 -26.83 -3.37
C ARG A 81 6.77 -27.52 -2.06
N ASN A 82 7.52 -27.29 -1.01
CA ASN A 82 7.18 -27.79 0.32
C ASN A 82 6.41 -26.73 1.11
N VAL A 83 5.44 -27.15 1.90
CA VAL A 83 4.69 -26.30 2.83
C VAL A 83 5.65 -25.49 3.71
N GLN A 84 6.77 -26.09 4.12
CA GLN A 84 7.80 -25.44 4.91
C GLN A 84 8.40 -24.22 4.19
N THR A 85 8.64 -24.28 2.89
CA THR A 85 9.17 -23.16 2.09
C THR A 85 8.18 -22.00 2.02
N PHE A 86 6.89 -22.28 1.79
CA PHE A 86 5.84 -21.27 1.78
C PHE A 86 5.69 -20.58 3.14
N VAL A 87 5.71 -21.34 4.23
CA VAL A 87 5.66 -20.81 5.59
C VAL A 87 6.88 -19.93 5.87
N THR A 88 8.08 -20.38 5.49
CA THR A 88 9.32 -19.60 5.69
C THR A 88 9.28 -18.28 4.94
N ILE A 89 8.90 -18.28 3.66
CA ILE A 89 8.73 -17.05 2.87
C ILE A 89 7.65 -16.17 3.50
N GLY A 90 6.53 -16.78 3.93
CA GLY A 90 5.45 -16.10 4.61
C GLY A 90 5.92 -15.34 5.86
N VAL A 91 6.71 -15.99 6.70
CA VAL A 91 7.27 -15.38 7.91
C VAL A 91 8.24 -14.25 7.56
N ILE A 92 9.12 -14.42 6.57
CA ILE A 92 10.08 -13.40 6.14
C ILE A 92 9.36 -12.15 5.63
N LEU A 93 8.36 -12.30 4.75
CA LEU A 93 7.58 -11.19 4.22
C LEU A 93 6.76 -10.49 5.30
N THR A 94 6.19 -11.26 6.22
CA THR A 94 5.47 -10.71 7.38
C THR A 94 6.40 -9.89 8.27
N ALA A 95 7.61 -10.38 8.54
CA ALA A 95 8.61 -9.65 9.30
C ALA A 95 8.99 -8.32 8.62
N GLY A 96 9.18 -8.34 7.28
CA GLY A 96 9.41 -7.12 6.48
C GLY A 96 8.27 -6.10 6.62
N THR A 97 7.03 -6.55 6.50
CA THR A 97 5.84 -5.70 6.69
C THR A 97 5.78 -5.11 8.10
N MET A 98 5.99 -5.92 9.12
CA MET A 98 5.99 -5.44 10.51
C MET A 98 7.09 -4.42 10.79
N PHE A 99 8.27 -4.60 10.18
CA PHE A 99 9.36 -3.63 10.28
C PHE A 99 8.99 -2.29 9.63
N VAL A 100 8.44 -2.31 8.42
CA VAL A 100 8.00 -1.08 7.73
C VAL A 100 6.86 -0.39 8.49
N THR A 101 5.92 -1.16 9.04
CA THR A 101 4.84 -0.64 9.88
C THR A 101 5.40 0.04 11.13
N TRP A 102 6.33 -0.60 11.82
CA TRP A 102 7.01 -0.02 12.99
C TRP A 102 7.74 1.28 12.64
N LEU A 103 8.43 1.34 11.49
CA LEU A 103 9.04 2.58 10.99
C LEU A 103 7.99 3.69 10.79
N GLY A 104 6.85 3.36 10.18
CA GLY A 104 5.75 4.31 10.01
C GLY A 104 5.21 4.86 11.32
N GLU A 105 5.10 4.01 12.35
CA GLU A 105 4.69 4.43 13.69
C GLU A 105 5.74 5.34 14.35
N GLN A 106 7.04 5.01 14.21
CA GLN A 106 8.11 5.87 14.73
C GLN A 106 8.11 7.27 14.05
N ILE A 107 7.85 7.33 12.75
CA ILE A 107 7.71 8.60 12.02
C ILE A 107 6.49 9.37 12.54
N THR A 108 5.37 8.69 12.83
CA THR A 108 4.16 9.32 13.38
C THR A 108 4.39 9.86 14.79
N GLU A 109 5.09 9.11 15.64
CA GLU A 109 5.32 9.47 17.06
C GLU A 109 6.35 10.59 17.22
N LYS A 110 7.41 10.58 16.39
CA LYS A 110 8.57 11.49 16.52
C LYS A 110 8.70 12.50 15.39
N GLY A 111 7.94 12.35 14.33
CA GLY A 111 7.99 13.18 13.13
C GLY A 111 6.77 14.06 12.96
N ILE A 112 6.45 14.38 11.71
CA ILE A 112 5.33 15.25 11.34
C ILE A 112 4.31 14.44 10.54
N GLY A 113 3.06 14.47 10.97
CA GLY A 113 1.93 13.87 10.24
C GLY A 113 1.84 12.35 10.39
N ASN A 114 1.24 11.68 9.40
CA ASN A 114 1.06 10.24 9.40
C ASN A 114 2.25 9.54 8.73
N GLY A 115 3.07 8.82 9.50
CA GLY A 115 4.29 8.18 9.00
C GLY A 115 4.05 7.08 7.97
N VAL A 116 2.93 6.36 8.07
CA VAL A 116 2.57 5.36 7.05
C VAL A 116 2.29 6.02 5.70
N SER A 117 1.56 7.15 5.71
CA SER A 117 1.33 7.95 4.50
C SER A 117 2.63 8.50 3.92
N MET A 118 3.58 8.90 4.76
CA MET A 118 4.91 9.36 4.33
C MET A 118 5.72 8.24 3.66
N ILE A 119 5.64 7.02 4.17
CA ILE A 119 6.30 5.86 3.54
C ILE A 119 5.70 5.56 2.17
N ILE A 120 4.36 5.59 2.05
CA ILE A 120 3.67 5.40 0.77
C ILE A 120 4.07 6.49 -0.22
N PHE A 121 4.06 7.74 0.21
CA PHE A 121 4.47 8.89 -0.59
C PHE A 121 5.92 8.75 -1.10
N ALA A 122 6.85 8.40 -0.22
CA ALA A 122 8.24 8.16 -0.59
C ALA A 122 8.37 7.01 -1.60
N GLY A 123 7.60 5.94 -1.42
CA GLY A 123 7.56 4.81 -2.36
C GLY A 123 7.05 5.19 -3.75
N ILE A 124 6.06 6.06 -3.84
CA ILE A 124 5.54 6.58 -5.10
C ILE A 124 6.59 7.49 -5.77
N ILE A 125 7.14 8.45 -5.03
CA ILE A 125 8.15 9.39 -5.54
C ILE A 125 9.39 8.65 -6.06
N SER A 126 9.84 7.62 -5.36
CA SER A 126 11.04 6.86 -5.77
C SER A 126 10.87 6.15 -7.12
N ARG A 127 9.64 5.87 -7.54
CA ARG A 127 9.33 5.22 -8.83
C ARG A 127 9.10 6.21 -9.96
N LEU A 128 8.83 7.47 -9.68
CA LEU A 128 8.52 8.49 -10.69
C LEU A 128 9.60 8.62 -11.77
N PRO A 129 10.92 8.70 -11.43
CA PRO A 129 11.95 8.83 -12.46
C PRO A 129 11.95 7.67 -13.48
N GLN A 130 11.77 6.44 -12.97
CA GLN A 130 11.71 5.27 -13.82
C GLN A 130 10.44 5.25 -14.68
N SER A 131 9.29 5.57 -14.10
CA SER A 131 8.02 5.62 -14.83
C SER A 131 8.02 6.69 -15.94
N ILE A 132 8.65 7.85 -15.69
CA ILE A 132 8.82 8.89 -16.72
C ILE A 132 9.71 8.38 -17.86
N LYS A 133 10.80 7.69 -17.53
CA LYS A 133 11.68 7.09 -18.53
C LYS A 133 10.97 6.02 -19.34
N ASP A 134 10.23 5.13 -18.70
CA ASP A 134 9.46 4.08 -19.37
C ASP A 134 8.43 4.68 -20.35
N ILE A 135 7.69 5.73 -19.93
CA ILE A 135 6.77 6.46 -20.80
C ILE A 135 7.52 7.09 -21.99
N TYR A 136 8.69 7.68 -21.76
CA TYR A 136 9.48 8.28 -22.82
C TYR A 136 9.97 7.22 -23.82
N ASP A 137 10.49 6.09 -23.35
CA ASP A 137 10.99 5.02 -24.19
C ASP A 137 9.86 4.35 -24.98
N ASP A 138 8.69 4.11 -24.36
CA ASP A 138 7.55 3.44 -24.99
C ASP A 138 6.83 4.33 -26.03
N TYR A 139 6.73 5.64 -25.79
CA TYR A 139 5.92 6.54 -26.61
C TYR A 139 6.73 7.46 -27.54
N PHE A 140 8.05 7.54 -27.39
CA PHE A 140 8.88 8.44 -28.21
C PHE A 140 10.08 7.78 -28.86
N VAL A 141 10.64 6.69 -28.30
CA VAL A 141 11.84 6.04 -28.83
C VAL A 141 11.50 4.84 -29.72
N ASN A 142 10.49 4.05 -29.35
CA ASN A 142 10.17 2.79 -30.04
C ASN A 142 9.01 2.91 -31.02
N ILE A 143 8.73 4.10 -31.57
CA ILE A 143 7.56 4.36 -32.44
C ILE A 143 8.00 4.83 -33.83
N ASP A 144 7.26 4.36 -34.85
CA ASP A 144 7.35 4.89 -36.22
C ASP A 144 6.89 6.35 -36.27
N SER A 145 7.55 7.14 -37.11
CA SER A 145 7.30 8.59 -37.25
C SER A 145 5.84 8.96 -37.57
N SER A 146 5.07 8.02 -38.10
CA SER A 146 3.64 8.19 -38.38
C SER A 146 2.73 8.19 -37.14
N ASP A 147 3.19 7.63 -36.02
CA ASP A 147 2.40 7.46 -34.80
C ASP A 147 2.81 8.43 -33.66
N LEU A 148 3.84 9.25 -33.87
CA LEU A 148 4.30 10.25 -32.88
C LEU A 148 3.17 11.18 -32.40
N TRP A 149 2.29 11.60 -33.31
CA TRP A 149 1.16 12.44 -32.99
C TRP A 149 0.16 11.77 -32.02
N LYS A 150 -0.09 10.46 -32.15
CA LYS A 150 -0.93 9.69 -31.21
C LYS A 150 -0.30 9.61 -29.83
N SER A 151 1.01 9.44 -29.77
CA SER A 151 1.78 9.39 -28.53
C SER A 151 1.74 10.71 -27.78
N VAL A 152 1.90 11.82 -28.48
CA VAL A 152 1.78 13.16 -27.89
C VAL A 152 0.39 13.39 -27.29
N ILE A 153 -0.66 13.05 -28.05
CA ILE A 153 -2.05 13.15 -27.54
C ILE A 153 -2.24 12.30 -26.29
N PHE A 154 -1.77 11.06 -26.30
CA PHE A 154 -1.89 10.16 -25.15
C PHE A 154 -1.22 10.74 -23.91
N VAL A 155 0.01 11.23 -24.03
CA VAL A 155 0.75 11.85 -22.90
C VAL A 155 0.02 13.10 -22.39
N VAL A 156 -0.51 13.94 -23.26
CA VAL A 156 -1.29 15.12 -22.87
C VAL A 156 -2.57 14.72 -22.14
N ILE A 157 -3.30 13.73 -22.63
CA ILE A 157 -4.51 13.20 -21.96
C ILE A 157 -4.15 12.64 -20.59
N LEU A 158 -3.04 11.90 -20.47
CA LEU A 158 -2.57 11.33 -19.21
C LEU A 158 -2.25 12.42 -18.20
N LEU A 159 -1.56 13.49 -18.61
CA LEU A 159 -1.26 14.63 -17.73
C LEU A 159 -2.55 15.33 -17.26
N ILE A 160 -3.49 15.58 -18.18
CA ILE A 160 -4.79 16.17 -17.83
C ILE A 160 -5.54 15.26 -16.84
N ALA A 161 -5.54 13.95 -17.06
CA ALA A 161 -6.20 13.00 -16.16
C ALA A 161 -5.58 13.03 -14.75
N ILE A 162 -4.26 13.09 -14.63
CA ILE A 162 -3.58 13.20 -13.34
C ILE A 162 -4.01 14.49 -12.61
N VAL A 163 -4.01 15.64 -13.31
CA VAL A 163 -4.42 16.91 -12.72
C VAL A 163 -5.89 16.86 -12.28
N LEU A 164 -6.78 16.30 -13.11
CA LEU A 164 -8.19 16.15 -12.77
C LEU A 164 -8.39 15.28 -11.52
N ILE A 165 -7.67 14.16 -11.41
CA ILE A 165 -7.74 13.29 -10.23
C ILE A 165 -7.29 14.05 -8.98
N VAL A 166 -6.18 14.79 -9.04
CA VAL A 166 -5.68 15.58 -7.90
C VAL A 166 -6.70 16.64 -7.49
N VAL A 167 -7.25 17.39 -8.44
CA VAL A 167 -8.28 18.41 -8.17
C VAL A 167 -9.53 17.77 -7.55
N PHE A 168 -9.99 16.66 -8.10
CA PHE A 168 -11.16 15.93 -7.61
C PHE A 168 -10.97 15.46 -6.18
N VAL A 169 -9.86 14.78 -5.89
CA VAL A 169 -9.53 14.30 -4.54
C VAL A 169 -9.42 15.46 -3.55
N THR A 170 -8.73 16.54 -3.94
CA THR A 170 -8.58 17.73 -3.08
C THR A 170 -9.92 18.38 -2.80
N TYR A 171 -10.80 18.48 -3.81
CA TYR A 171 -12.13 19.05 -3.65
C TYR A 171 -12.97 18.24 -2.63
N PHE A 172 -12.95 16.89 -2.73
CA PHE A 172 -13.66 16.04 -1.78
C PHE A 172 -13.05 16.09 -0.37
N GLN A 173 -11.74 16.17 -0.26
CA GLN A 173 -11.06 16.24 1.04
C GLN A 173 -11.36 17.55 1.78
N GLN A 174 -11.58 18.66 1.04
CA GLN A 174 -11.91 19.95 1.59
C GLN A 174 -13.43 20.19 1.75
N ALA A 175 -14.25 19.26 1.23
CA ALA A 175 -15.69 19.38 1.30
C ALA A 175 -16.20 19.17 2.74
N GLU A 176 -16.57 20.26 3.42
CA GLU A 176 -17.24 20.21 4.71
C GLU A 176 -18.76 20.09 4.51
N ARG A 177 -19.35 19.03 5.04
CA ARG A 177 -20.82 18.89 5.06
C ARG A 177 -21.38 19.70 6.23
N LYS A 178 -21.86 20.91 5.97
CA LYS A 178 -22.66 21.65 6.95
C LYS A 178 -24.03 20.98 7.06
N ILE A 179 -24.27 20.33 8.19
CA ILE A 179 -25.59 19.84 8.56
C ILE A 179 -26.29 20.98 9.31
N PRO A 180 -27.48 21.43 8.87
CA PRO A 180 -28.24 22.48 9.52
C PRO A 180 -28.80 22.03 10.89
#